data_a45cd89375eea4a4fb7e9831fc9fa353
#
_entry.id   a45cd89375eea4a4fb7e9831fc9fa353
#
_cell.length_a   1.000
_cell.length_b   1.000
_cell.length_c   1.000
_cell.angle_alpha   90.00
_cell.angle_beta   90.00
_cell.angle_gamma   90.00
#
_symmetry.space_group_name_H-M   'P 1'
#
loop_
_entity.id
_entity.type
_entity.pdbx_description
1 polymer ?
#
loop_
_entity_poly.entity_id
_entity_poly.type
_entity_poly.pdbx_seq_one_letter_code
_entity_poly.pdbx_strand_id
1 'polypeptide(L)'
;MFLVFVNEEHKTRNFKQDTKMEKPYVIGMDMGGTNTVFGVVDARGNVVSKSAIKTGTHTDVNLYIQDLYDEMIKLIDAAGGADKFKGIGIGAPNGNYYSGNIEFAPNLPWKGVI
;
A
#
# COMPACT_ATOMS: atom_id res chain seq x y z
N MET A 1 -6.87 11.40 8.16
CA MET A 1 -6.25 10.24 7.53
C MET A 1 -4.84 10.06 8.02
N PHE A 2 -4.44 8.86 8.20
CA PHE A 2 -3.11 8.54 8.71
C PHE A 2 -2.32 7.81 7.62
N LEU A 3 -1.09 8.21 7.39
CA LEU A 3 -0.25 7.61 6.36
C LEU A 3 0.81 6.71 6.99
N VAL A 4 0.87 5.47 6.53
CA VAL A 4 1.88 4.52 6.95
C VAL A 4 2.72 4.15 5.75
N PHE A 5 4.03 4.23 5.88
CA PHE A 5 4.94 3.88 4.82
C PHE A 5 5.71 2.62 5.20
N VAL A 6 5.62 1.61 4.35
CA VAL A 6 6.30 0.35 4.59
C VAL A 6 7.41 0.21 3.57
N ASN A 7 8.62 -0.01 4.07
CA ASN A 7 9.79 -0.14 3.23
C ASN A 7 10.52 -1.41 3.64
N GLU A 8 10.55 -2.37 2.76
CA GLU A 8 11.14 -3.65 3.10
C GLU A 8 12.65 -3.61 3.22
N GLU A 9 13.27 -2.54 2.80
CA GLU A 9 14.71 -2.41 2.91
C GLU A 9 15.13 -1.51 4.05
N HIS A 10 14.31 -1.38 5.02
CA HIS A 10 14.57 -0.44 6.11
C HIS A 10 15.72 -0.84 7.01
N LYS A 11 16.08 -2.08 7.04
CA LYS A 11 17.04 -2.51 8.03
C LYS A 11 18.44 -2.27 7.53
N THR A 12 19.12 -2.94 6.98
CA THR A 12 20.51 -2.75 6.67
C THR A 12 20.66 -2.11 5.34
N ARG A 13 21.32 -1.00 5.33
CA ARG A 13 21.37 -0.24 4.15
C ARG A 13 22.78 0.06 3.74
N ASN A 14 23.10 -0.25 2.54
CA ASN A 14 24.36 0.13 1.96
C ASN A 14 24.10 1.18 0.90
N PHE A 15 24.46 2.40 1.18
CA PHE A 15 24.11 3.49 0.32
C PHE A 15 24.60 3.40 -1.08
N LYS A 16 25.68 2.70 -1.25
CA LYS A 16 26.20 2.59 -2.58
C LYS A 16 25.30 1.88 -3.50
N GLN A 17 24.40 1.08 -2.98
CA GLN A 17 23.51 0.37 -3.82
C GLN A 17 22.27 1.08 -4.13
N ASP A 18 22.08 2.22 -3.55
CA ASP A 18 20.87 2.96 -3.76
C ASP A 18 20.92 3.76 -4.97
N THR A 19 21.13 3.15 -6.07
CA THR A 19 21.05 3.88 -7.26
C THR A 19 19.61 4.15 -7.51
N LYS A 20 19.34 5.34 -7.89
CA LYS A 20 18.00 5.77 -8.12
C LYS A 20 17.33 4.97 -9.16
N MET A 21 18.04 4.40 -10.07
CA MET A 21 17.39 3.75 -11.19
C MET A 21 16.91 2.37 -10.88
N GLU A 22 17.38 1.78 -9.80
CA GLU A 22 17.02 0.40 -9.52
C GLU A 22 15.64 0.26 -8.95
N LYS A 23 15.20 1.24 -8.18
CA LYS A 23 13.89 1.18 -7.53
C LYS A 23 13.15 2.48 -7.73
N PRO A 24 12.64 2.70 -8.95
CA PRO A 24 11.99 3.98 -9.24
C PRO A 24 10.58 4.14 -8.68
N TYR A 25 9.98 3.08 -8.19
CA TYR A 25 8.55 3.10 -7.87
C TYR A 25 8.24 2.88 -6.42
N VAL A 26 7.08 3.36 -6.02
CA VAL A 26 6.42 2.96 -4.77
C VAL A 26 4.96 2.67 -5.11
N ILE A 27 4.31 1.90 -4.26
CA ILE A 27 2.85 1.75 -4.32
C ILE A 27 2.27 2.78 -3.37
N GLY A 28 1.34 3.57 -3.85
CA GLY A 28 0.53 4.44 -2.99
C GLY A 28 -0.86 3.85 -2.87
N MET A 29 -1.39 3.79 -1.66
CA MET A 29 -2.68 3.20 -1.40
C MET A 29 -3.50 4.11 -0.52
N ASP A 30 -4.78 4.26 -0.85
CA ASP A 30 -5.73 5.02 -0.05
C ASP A 30 -6.89 4.10 0.29
N MET A 31 -6.97 3.73 1.55
CA MET A 31 -7.98 2.79 2.02
C MET A 31 -9.21 3.56 2.48
N GLY A 32 -10.25 3.56 1.67
CA GLY A 32 -11.52 4.15 2.04
C GLY A 32 -12.52 3.09 2.48
N GLY A 33 -13.61 3.52 3.04
CA GLY A 33 -14.65 2.60 3.51
C GLY A 33 -15.38 1.89 2.40
N THR A 34 -15.53 2.54 1.25
CA THR A 34 -16.22 1.97 0.09
C THR A 34 -15.24 1.33 -0.88
N ASN A 35 -14.19 2.05 -1.22
CA ASN A 35 -13.20 1.58 -2.18
C ASN A 35 -11.81 1.79 -1.63
N THR A 36 -10.90 0.92 -2.02
CA THR A 36 -9.47 1.08 -1.79
C THR A 36 -8.83 1.34 -3.14
N VAL A 37 -8.17 2.47 -3.29
CA VAL A 37 -7.52 2.87 -4.52
C VAL A 37 -6.01 2.78 -4.31
N PHE A 38 -5.31 2.25 -5.29
CA PHE A 38 -3.87 2.16 -5.19
C PHE A 38 -3.24 2.31 -6.56
N GLY A 39 -1.97 2.66 -6.58
CA GLY A 39 -1.29 2.90 -7.83
C GLY A 39 0.21 2.85 -7.71
N VAL A 40 0.85 2.78 -8.86
CA VAL A 40 2.30 2.85 -8.98
C VAL A 40 2.67 4.32 -9.15
N VAL A 41 3.56 4.79 -8.30
CA VAL A 41 3.99 6.20 -8.32
C VAL A 41 5.49 6.23 -8.57
N ASP A 42 5.91 7.09 -9.49
CA ASP A 42 7.33 7.20 -9.83
C ASP A 42 8.03 8.22 -8.91
N ALA A 43 9.32 8.41 -9.14
CA ALA A 43 10.15 9.26 -8.29
C ALA A 43 9.74 10.73 -8.34
N ARG A 44 8.98 11.12 -9.35
CA ARG A 44 8.54 12.51 -9.48
C ARG A 44 7.13 12.71 -8.93
N GLY A 45 6.52 11.66 -8.41
CA GLY A 45 5.16 11.75 -7.90
C GLY A 45 4.08 11.50 -8.93
N ASN A 46 4.45 11.07 -10.13
CA ASN A 46 3.46 10.77 -11.15
C ASN A 46 2.86 9.40 -10.93
N VAL A 47 1.55 9.29 -11.11
CA VAL A 47 0.86 8.00 -11.04
C VAL A 47 0.98 7.34 -12.40
N VAL A 48 1.73 6.26 -12.46
CA VAL A 48 2.02 5.56 -13.69
C VAL A 48 0.87 4.63 -14.08
N SER A 49 0.30 3.97 -13.08
CA SER A 49 -0.86 3.10 -13.29
C SER A 49 -1.61 3.01 -11.97
N LYS A 50 -2.89 2.65 -12.04
CA LYS A 50 -3.68 2.55 -10.81
C LYS A 50 -4.80 1.53 -10.97
N SER A 51 -5.32 1.09 -9.83
CA SER A 51 -6.43 0.15 -9.77
C SER A 51 -7.19 0.40 -8.47
N ALA A 52 -8.28 -0.32 -8.30
CA ALA A 52 -9.09 -0.19 -7.10
C ALA A 52 -9.81 -1.50 -6.83
N ILE A 53 -10.10 -1.73 -5.55
CA ILE A 53 -10.99 -2.82 -5.16
C ILE A 53 -12.06 -2.26 -4.23
N LYS A 54 -13.12 -3.01 -4.05
CA LYS A 54 -14.18 -2.63 -3.11
C LYS A 54 -13.74 -2.98 -1.70
N THR A 55 -13.79 -2.03 -0.79
CA THR A 55 -13.54 -2.29 0.61
C THR A 55 -14.79 -2.80 1.30
N GLY A 56 -15.91 -2.15 1.04
CA GLY A 56 -17.13 -2.31 1.80
C GLY A 56 -17.84 -3.65 1.63
N THR A 57 -17.47 -4.42 0.61
CA THR A 57 -18.09 -5.73 0.38
C THR A 57 -17.40 -6.86 1.11
N HIS A 58 -16.26 -6.59 1.73
CA HIS A 58 -15.49 -7.62 2.42
C HIS A 58 -15.85 -7.64 3.89
N THR A 59 -16.37 -8.76 4.36
CA THR A 59 -16.69 -8.92 5.79
C THR A 59 -15.51 -9.53 6.56
N ASP A 60 -14.58 -10.17 5.87
CA ASP A 60 -13.41 -10.77 6.47
C ASP A 60 -12.18 -10.03 5.96
N VAL A 61 -11.43 -9.47 6.88
CA VAL A 61 -10.25 -8.68 6.53
C VAL A 61 -9.21 -9.52 5.78
N ASN A 62 -9.14 -10.80 6.06
CA ASN A 62 -8.18 -11.66 5.37
C ASN A 62 -8.52 -11.82 3.89
N LEU A 63 -9.80 -11.90 3.56
CA LEU A 63 -10.23 -11.95 2.18
C LEU A 63 -9.96 -10.62 1.48
N TYR A 64 -10.15 -9.52 2.20
CA TYR A 64 -9.84 -8.20 1.67
C TYR A 64 -8.34 -8.09 1.33
N ILE A 65 -7.48 -8.54 2.22
CA ILE A 65 -6.05 -8.48 2.01
C ILE A 65 -5.65 -9.35 0.82
N GLN A 66 -6.28 -10.51 0.66
CA GLN A 66 -5.99 -11.39 -0.47
C GLN A 66 -6.36 -10.71 -1.80
N ASP A 67 -7.53 -10.10 -1.87
CA ASP A 67 -7.95 -9.41 -3.08
C ASP A 67 -7.05 -8.23 -3.38
N LEU A 68 -6.67 -7.49 -2.35
CA LEU A 68 -5.79 -6.36 -2.49
C LEU A 68 -4.44 -6.81 -3.04
N TYR A 69 -3.91 -7.89 -2.49
CA TYR A 69 -2.63 -8.42 -2.94
C TYR A 69 -2.70 -8.86 -4.40
N ASP A 70 -3.77 -9.56 -4.77
CA ASP A 70 -3.93 -10.07 -6.12
C ASP A 70 -3.94 -8.94 -7.15
N GLU A 71 -4.65 -7.85 -6.84
CA GLU A 71 -4.70 -6.72 -7.75
C GLU A 71 -3.40 -5.94 -7.75
N MET A 72 -2.77 -5.81 -6.60
CA MET A 72 -1.53 -5.07 -6.49
C MET A 72 -0.41 -5.77 -7.26
N ILE A 73 -0.35 -7.08 -7.20
CA ILE A 73 0.66 -7.85 -7.92
C ILE A 73 0.58 -7.61 -9.42
N LYS A 74 -0.62 -7.44 -9.96
CA LYS A 74 -0.77 -7.16 -11.38
C LYS A 74 -0.09 -5.86 -11.76
N LEU A 75 -0.24 -4.83 -10.94
CA LEU A 75 0.42 -3.55 -11.19
C LEU A 75 1.93 -3.67 -11.04
N ILE A 76 2.36 -4.40 -10.04
CA ILE A 76 3.79 -4.56 -9.77
C ILE A 76 4.46 -5.29 -10.92
N ASP A 77 3.85 -6.37 -11.39
CA ASP A 77 4.41 -7.14 -12.50
C ASP A 77 4.46 -6.33 -13.78
N ALA A 78 3.43 -5.55 -14.02
CA ALA A 78 3.40 -4.70 -15.22
C ALA A 78 4.46 -3.61 -15.18
N ALA A 79 4.90 -3.23 -14.01
CA ALA A 79 5.92 -2.19 -13.84
C ALA A 79 7.34 -2.76 -13.78
N GLY A 80 7.50 -4.06 -13.94
CA GLY A 80 8.82 -4.67 -13.99
C GLY A 80 9.16 -5.58 -12.84
N GLY A 81 8.24 -5.78 -11.90
CA GLY A 81 8.44 -6.68 -10.78
C GLY A 81 8.73 -5.98 -9.47
N ALA A 82 8.70 -6.75 -8.41
CA ALA A 82 8.82 -6.21 -7.05
C ALA A 82 10.15 -5.52 -6.78
N ASP A 83 11.22 -5.92 -7.44
CA ASP A 83 12.51 -5.28 -7.22
C ASP A 83 12.59 -3.87 -7.78
N LYS A 84 11.58 -3.41 -8.50
CA LYS A 84 11.53 -2.03 -8.93
C LYS A 84 10.89 -1.11 -7.90
N PHE A 85 10.44 -1.65 -6.78
CA PHE A 85 9.68 -0.90 -5.78
C PHE A 85 10.46 -0.72 -4.49
N LYS A 86 10.39 0.49 -3.94
CA LYS A 86 11.02 0.79 -2.66
C LYS A 86 10.13 0.41 -1.48
N GLY A 87 8.84 0.44 -1.68
CA GLY A 87 7.91 0.17 -0.59
C GLY A 87 6.49 0.58 -0.94
N ILE A 88 5.66 0.61 0.07
CA ILE A 88 4.23 0.90 -0.04
C ILE A 88 3.88 2.00 0.96
N GLY A 89 3.21 3.04 0.47
CA GLY A 89 2.66 4.07 1.33
C GLY A 89 1.16 3.85 1.46
N ILE A 90 0.66 3.80 2.67
CA ILE A 90 -0.74 3.48 2.94
C ILE A 90 -1.39 4.62 3.70
N GLY A 91 -2.48 5.14 3.15
CA GLY A 91 -3.35 6.06 3.86
C GLY A 91 -4.57 5.30 4.33
N ALA A 92 -4.85 5.32 5.60
CA ALA A 92 -5.96 4.60 6.17
C ALA A 92 -6.62 5.43 7.27
N PRO A 93 -7.94 5.27 7.47
CA PRO A 93 -8.58 5.96 8.57
C PRO A 93 -8.14 5.33 9.89
N ASN A 94 -7.94 6.18 10.89
CA ASN A 94 -7.60 5.74 12.25
C ASN A 94 -6.39 4.81 12.33
N GLY A 95 -5.41 5.01 11.47
CA GLY A 95 -4.18 4.24 11.56
C GLY A 95 -3.34 4.71 12.72
N ASN A 96 -2.69 3.77 13.39
CA ASN A 96 -1.80 4.07 14.49
C ASN A 96 -0.38 3.77 14.04
N TYR A 97 0.42 4.82 13.94
CA TYR A 97 1.79 4.69 13.45
C TYR A 97 2.63 3.76 14.32
N TYR A 98 2.45 3.86 15.63
CA TYR A 98 3.29 3.13 16.55
C TYR A 98 2.96 1.64 16.62
N SER A 99 1.69 1.30 16.49
CA SER A 99 1.28 -0.11 16.56
C SER A 99 1.16 -0.76 15.19
N GLY A 100 1.04 0.05 14.14
CA GLY A 100 0.80 -0.50 12.81
C GLY A 100 -0.63 -0.98 12.61
N ASN A 101 -1.54 -0.63 13.50
CA ASN A 101 -2.92 -1.08 13.45
C ASN A 101 -3.85 0.02 12.99
N ILE A 102 -5.03 -0.38 12.51
CA ILE A 102 -6.15 0.51 12.29
C ILE A 102 -7.08 0.29 13.47
N GLU A 103 -7.43 1.38 14.17
CA GLU A 103 -8.14 1.26 15.44
C GLU A 103 -9.50 1.91 15.36
N PHE A 104 -10.54 1.10 15.46
CA PHE A 104 -11.92 1.57 15.61
C PHE A 104 -12.38 2.51 14.50
N ALA A 105 -12.04 2.22 13.27
CA ALA A 105 -12.43 3.04 12.14
C ALA A 105 -13.91 2.81 11.81
N PRO A 106 -14.77 3.83 11.90
CA PRO A 106 -16.20 3.62 11.75
C PRO A 106 -16.63 3.31 10.32
N ASN A 107 -15.85 3.74 9.34
CA ASN A 107 -16.22 3.55 7.94
C ASN A 107 -15.72 2.25 7.34
N LEU A 108 -14.94 1.49 8.07
CA LEU A 108 -14.46 0.22 7.59
C LEU A 108 -15.39 -0.91 8.03
N PRO A 109 -15.51 -1.97 7.23
CA PRO A 109 -16.41 -3.07 7.60
C PRO A 109 -15.89 -3.89 8.78
N TRP A 110 -14.60 -3.81 9.08
CA TRP A 110 -14.00 -4.54 10.19
C TRP A 110 -13.93 -3.62 11.39
N LYS A 111 -14.39 -4.10 12.52
CA LYS A 111 -14.49 -3.29 13.71
C LYS A 111 -13.37 -3.60 14.69
N GLY A 112 -13.14 -2.66 15.60
CA GLY A 112 -12.11 -2.83 16.61
C GLY A 112 -10.74 -2.52 16.06
N VAL A 113 -9.76 -3.33 16.44
CA VAL A 113 -8.36 -3.12 16.09
C VAL A 113 -7.97 -4.12 15.02
N ILE A 114 -7.38 -3.62 13.95
CA ILE A 114 -7.00 -4.45 12.81
C ILE A 114 -5.50 -4.32 12.56
#